data_4315f31f155ec4c030ac7a8a8112c8ab
#
_entry.id   4315f31f155ec4c030ac7a8a8112c8ab
#
_cell.length_a   1.000
_cell.length_b   1.000
_cell.length_c   1.000
_cell.angle_alpha   90.00
_cell.angle_beta   90.00
_cell.angle_gamma   90.00
#
_symmetry.space_group_name_H-M   'P 1'
#
loop_
_entity.id
_entity.type
_entity.pdbx_description
1 polymer ?
#
loop_
_entity_poly.entity_id
_entity_poly.type
_entity_poly.pdbx_seq_one_letter_code
_entity_poly.pdbx_strand_id
1 'polypeptide(L)'
;MPLSRRKGEAAMQQFDRITTNVARMNGEPCIRDLRLTVRRVLEALATYPDRTELKREYPELEDEDIRQTLAFAAALVDDKVLPLPQTR
;
A
#
# COMPACT_ATOMS: atom_id res chain seq x y z
N MET A 1 17.11 21.13 5.19
CA MET A 1 16.90 20.74 5.24
C MET A 1 16.46 20.19 5.34
N PRO A 2 16.25 20.14 5.38
CA PRO A 2 15.76 19.57 5.62
C PRO A 2 15.45 18.68 5.51
N LEU A 3 15.26 18.52 5.25
CA LEU A 3 14.92 17.76 5.25
C LEU A 3 14.79 17.09 5.83
N SER A 4 14.88 17.30 5.98
CA SER A 4 14.77 16.68 6.67
C SER A 4 13.78 16.13 7.17
N ARG A 5 13.07 16.16 6.98
CA ARG A 5 12.13 15.68 7.42
C ARG A 5 12.42 14.48 7.88
N ARG A 6 12.03 14.10 8.85
CA ARG A 6 12.30 12.95 9.39
C ARG A 6 11.60 11.95 8.67
N LYS A 7 12.10 10.82 8.47
CA LYS A 7 11.46 9.79 7.84
C LYS A 7 10.25 9.39 8.54
N GLY A 8 10.24 9.28 9.80
CA GLY A 8 9.11 8.87 10.56
C GLY A 8 7.96 9.82 10.41
N GLU A 9 8.28 11.08 10.41
CA GLU A 9 7.29 12.07 10.24
C GLU A 9 6.63 11.98 8.91
N ALA A 10 7.43 11.84 7.88
CA ALA A 10 6.89 11.72 6.56
C ALA A 10 6.02 10.50 6.43
N ALA A 11 6.47 9.40 7.00
CA ALA A 11 5.73 8.16 6.88
C ALA A 11 4.37 8.29 7.51
N MET A 12 4.27 8.99 8.62
CA MET A 12 3.02 9.10 9.30
C MET A 12 2.02 9.90 8.56
N GLN A 13 2.46 10.70 7.61
CA GLN A 13 1.56 11.53 6.88
C GLN A 13 1.30 11.09 5.50
N GLN A 14 1.82 9.93 5.14
CA GLN A 14 1.83 9.55 3.76
C GLN A 14 0.66 8.78 3.27
N PHE A 15 -0.30 8.46 4.12
CA PHE A 15 -1.32 7.51 3.70
C PHE A 15 -2.69 8.14 3.67
N ASP A 16 -2.76 9.32 3.07
CA ASP A 16 -4.06 9.99 3.00
C ASP A 16 -5.01 9.28 2.04
N ARG A 17 -4.51 8.32 1.27
CA ARG A 17 -5.38 7.57 0.38
C ARG A 17 -5.74 6.21 0.92
N ILE A 18 -5.29 5.89 2.12
CA ILE A 18 -5.58 4.61 2.73
C ILE A 18 -6.43 4.85 3.96
N THR A 19 -7.59 4.24 3.97
CA THR A 19 -8.54 4.47 5.05
C THR A 19 -9.01 3.15 5.61
N THR A 20 -9.54 3.19 6.82
CA THR A 20 -10.18 2.03 7.39
C THR A 20 -11.56 2.42 7.84
N ASN A 21 -12.47 1.45 7.79
CA ASN A 21 -13.82 1.68 8.22
C ASN A 21 -14.34 0.35 8.74
N VAL A 22 -14.56 0.26 10.04
CA VAL A 22 -14.96 -1.00 10.63
C VAL A 22 -16.26 -1.51 10.08
N ALA A 23 -17.08 -0.64 9.52
CA ALA A 23 -18.35 -1.03 8.94
C ALA A 23 -18.20 -1.59 7.55
N ARG A 24 -17.01 -1.53 6.98
CA ARG A 24 -16.77 -1.99 5.62
C ARG A 24 -15.52 -2.83 5.59
N MET A 25 -15.54 -3.85 4.76
CA MET A 25 -14.37 -4.68 4.51
C MET A 25 -13.73 -5.18 5.79
N ASN A 26 -14.52 -5.37 6.83
CA ASN A 26 -14.04 -5.85 8.12
C ASN A 26 -12.97 -4.96 8.73
N GLY A 27 -12.99 -3.69 8.39
CA GLY A 27 -12.00 -2.77 8.92
C GLY A 27 -10.65 -2.86 8.29
N GLU A 28 -10.50 -3.63 7.21
CA GLU A 28 -9.22 -3.69 6.52
C GLU A 28 -8.91 -2.36 5.86
N PRO A 29 -7.64 -2.02 5.77
CA PRO A 29 -7.27 -0.79 5.05
C PRO A 29 -7.70 -0.88 3.60
N CYS A 30 -8.29 0.19 3.11
CA CYS A 30 -8.80 0.25 1.75
C CYS A 30 -8.29 1.49 1.07
N ILE A 31 -8.40 1.49 -0.26
CA ILE A 31 -7.99 2.61 -1.06
C ILE A 31 -9.15 3.59 -1.15
N ARG A 32 -8.96 4.76 -0.56
CA ARG A 32 -9.95 5.83 -0.59
C ARG A 32 -11.33 5.26 -0.24
N ASP A 33 -12.31 5.59 -1.03
CA ASP A 33 -13.66 5.07 -0.83
C ASP A 33 -13.97 3.90 -1.71
N LEU A 34 -12.98 3.39 -2.40
CA LEU A 34 -13.19 2.23 -3.23
C LEU A 34 -13.37 1.02 -2.35
N ARG A 35 -14.08 0.04 -2.82
CA ARG A 35 -14.18 -1.20 -2.08
C ARG A 35 -13.03 -2.08 -2.52
N LEU A 36 -11.83 -1.60 -2.28
CA LEU A 36 -10.64 -2.24 -2.77
C LEU A 36 -9.61 -2.18 -1.65
N THR A 37 -9.30 -3.32 -1.07
CA THR A 37 -8.39 -3.35 0.06
C THR A 37 -6.95 -3.20 -0.40
N VAL A 38 -6.11 -2.73 0.51
CA VAL A 38 -4.69 -2.68 0.25
C VAL A 38 -4.17 -4.07 -0.10
N ARG A 39 -4.64 -5.09 0.61
CA ARG A 39 -4.22 -6.45 0.33
C ARG A 39 -4.52 -6.85 -1.11
N ARG A 40 -5.71 -6.50 -1.58
CA ARG A 40 -6.08 -6.85 -2.95
C ARG A 40 -5.21 -6.12 -3.97
N VAL A 41 -4.87 -4.86 -3.69
CA VAL A 41 -4.00 -4.13 -4.60
C VAL A 41 -2.62 -4.78 -4.64
N LEU A 42 -2.13 -5.22 -3.49
CA LEU A 42 -0.84 -5.88 -3.47
C LEU A 42 -0.87 -7.18 -4.27
N GLU A 43 -1.95 -7.93 -4.14
CA GLU A 43 -2.10 -9.14 -4.93
C GLU A 43 -2.18 -8.84 -6.42
N ALA A 44 -2.87 -7.76 -6.76
CA ALA A 44 -2.97 -7.37 -8.16
C ALA A 44 -1.62 -6.96 -8.71
N LEU A 45 -0.81 -6.27 -7.90
CA LEU A 45 0.52 -5.89 -8.34
C LEU A 45 1.38 -7.11 -8.64
N ALA A 46 1.21 -8.16 -7.85
CA ALA A 46 1.93 -9.38 -8.10
C ALA A 46 1.45 -10.09 -9.36
N THR A 47 0.14 -10.00 -9.63
CA THR A 47 -0.44 -10.65 -10.78
C THR A 47 -0.15 -9.92 -12.07
N TYR A 48 -0.16 -8.59 -12.00
CA TYR A 48 0.02 -7.75 -13.18
C TYR A 48 1.23 -6.86 -13.00
N PRO A 49 2.42 -7.38 -13.25
CA PRO A 49 3.61 -6.53 -13.09
C PRO A 49 3.63 -5.34 -14.04
N ASP A 50 3.01 -5.51 -15.19
CA ASP A 50 2.92 -4.43 -16.15
C ASP A 50 1.85 -3.45 -15.70
N ARG A 51 2.22 -2.19 -15.49
CA ARG A 51 1.31 -1.19 -15.00
C ARG A 51 0.14 -0.95 -15.93
N THR A 52 0.37 -1.05 -17.22
CA THR A 52 -0.69 -0.86 -18.18
C THR A 52 -1.76 -1.93 -18.02
N GLU A 53 -1.32 -3.16 -17.82
CA GLU A 53 -2.27 -4.24 -17.60
C GLU A 53 -2.98 -4.07 -16.28
N LEU A 54 -2.26 -3.67 -15.26
CA LEU A 54 -2.85 -3.46 -13.96
C LEU A 54 -3.97 -2.43 -14.03
N LYS A 55 -3.71 -1.32 -14.71
CA LYS A 55 -4.69 -0.26 -14.79
C LYS A 55 -5.86 -0.62 -15.67
N ARG A 56 -5.66 -1.55 -16.57
CA ARG A 56 -6.77 -2.04 -17.37
C ARG A 56 -7.73 -2.85 -16.53
N GLU A 57 -7.18 -3.64 -15.60
CA GLU A 57 -8.00 -4.45 -14.73
C GLU A 57 -8.61 -3.65 -13.59
N TYR A 58 -7.90 -2.63 -13.15
CA TYR A 58 -8.35 -1.80 -12.03
C TYR A 58 -8.28 -0.34 -12.45
N PRO A 59 -9.19 0.09 -13.31
CA PRO A 59 -9.09 1.44 -13.86
C PRO A 59 -9.24 2.55 -12.83
N GLU A 60 -9.78 2.25 -11.66
CA GLU A 60 -9.90 3.28 -10.63
C GLU A 60 -8.59 3.59 -9.95
N LEU A 61 -7.61 2.71 -10.08
CA LEU A 61 -6.35 2.92 -9.38
C LEU A 61 -5.54 4.02 -10.03
N GLU A 62 -5.08 4.94 -9.22
CA GLU A 62 -4.19 6.00 -9.67
C GLU A 62 -2.78 5.67 -9.22
N ASP A 63 -1.83 6.29 -9.87
CA ASP A 63 -0.43 6.02 -9.52
C ASP A 63 -0.14 6.31 -8.06
N GLU A 64 -0.73 7.36 -7.53
CA GLU A 64 -0.51 7.68 -6.13
C GLU A 64 -1.12 6.62 -5.20
N ASP A 65 -2.24 6.02 -5.62
CA ASP A 65 -2.81 4.93 -4.84
C ASP A 65 -1.82 3.77 -4.74
N ILE A 66 -1.18 3.46 -5.85
CA ILE A 66 -0.23 2.36 -5.88
C ILE A 66 1.00 2.70 -5.04
N ARG A 67 1.49 3.93 -5.17
CA ARG A 67 2.65 4.34 -4.40
C ARG A 67 2.39 4.22 -2.91
N GLN A 68 1.23 4.69 -2.47
CA GLN A 68 0.92 4.65 -1.05
C GLN A 68 0.66 3.23 -0.57
N THR A 69 0.08 2.40 -1.43
CA THR A 69 -0.09 1.00 -1.08
C THR A 69 1.25 0.33 -0.81
N LEU A 70 2.21 0.58 -1.68
CA LEU A 70 3.52 -0.03 -1.50
C LEU A 70 4.22 0.51 -0.27
N ALA A 71 4.12 1.82 -0.04
CA ALA A 71 4.74 2.42 1.13
C ALA A 71 4.10 1.91 2.41
N PHE A 72 2.78 1.73 2.39
CA PHE A 72 2.06 1.22 3.54
C PHE A 72 2.50 -0.20 3.84
N ALA A 73 2.62 -1.03 2.81
CA ALA A 73 3.06 -2.40 3.00
C ALA A 73 4.48 -2.44 3.55
N ALA A 74 5.34 -1.56 3.05
CA ALA A 74 6.70 -1.52 3.53
C ALA A 74 6.75 -1.18 5.02
N ALA A 75 5.90 -0.27 5.45
CA ALA A 75 5.86 0.09 6.85
C ALA A 75 5.40 -1.08 7.71
N LEU A 76 4.45 -1.85 7.21
CA LEU A 76 3.99 -3.02 7.95
C LEU A 76 5.07 -4.09 8.05
N VAL A 77 5.77 -4.31 6.95
CA VAL A 77 6.82 -5.33 6.94
C VAL A 77 7.93 -4.96 7.91
N ASP A 78 8.17 -3.67 8.03
CA ASP A 78 9.21 -3.21 8.91
C ASP A 78 8.99 -3.66 10.35
N ASP A 79 7.75 -3.86 10.74
CA ASP A 79 7.44 -4.26 12.08
C ASP A 79 7.39 -5.75 12.28
N LYS A 80 7.63 -6.52 11.25
CA LYS A 80 7.49 -7.96 11.33
C LYS A 80 8.73 -8.64 10.82
N VAL A 81 9.12 -9.67 11.51
CA VAL A 81 10.28 -10.44 11.11
C VAL A 81 9.80 -11.82 10.73
N LEU A 82 10.02 -12.19 9.49
CA LEU A 82 9.60 -13.48 8.99
C LEU A 82 10.80 -14.44 8.96
N PRO A 83 10.56 -15.71 9.26
CA PRO A 83 11.63 -16.68 9.25
C PRO A 83 11.96 -17.12 7.83
N LEU A 84 12.77 -16.34 7.18
CA LEU A 84 13.14 -16.63 5.81
C LEU A 84 14.51 -17.26 5.74
N PRO A 85 14.76 -18.04 4.70
CA PRO A 85 16.09 -18.62 4.54
C PRO A 85 17.12 -17.52 4.37
N GLN A 86 18.30 -17.74 4.94
CA GLN A 86 19.36 -16.78 4.78
C GLN A 86 20.17 -17.10 3.58
N THR A 87 20.64 -16.07 2.90
CA THR A 87 21.50 -16.28 1.76
C THR A 87 22.86 -15.71 2.07
N ARG A 88 23.84 -16.21 1.36
CA ARG A 88 25.17 -15.72 1.62
C ARG A 88 25.84 -15.48 0.44
#